data_9e6d080e6f5a24d9382ac4578cdf58ce
#
_entry.id   9e6d080e6f5a24d9382ac4578cdf58ce
#
_cell.length_a   1.000
_cell.length_b   1.000
_cell.length_c   1.000
_cell.angle_alpha   90.00
_cell.angle_beta   90.00
_cell.angle_gamma   90.00
#
_symmetry.space_group_name_H-M   'P 1'
#
loop_
_entity.id
_entity.type
_entity.pdbx_description
1 polymer ?
#
loop_
_entity_poly.entity_id
_entity_poly.type
_entity_poly.pdbx_seq_one_letter_code
_entity_poly.pdbx_strand_id
1 'polypeptide(L)'
;MLAAEKAGKTPEAFVAGIAAGRKRYLDGFHISHDNWHSTHSAENTERSQDIFRRLKQAGLVYTRPVEQFYDPVKGMYLADRYVKGECPSCGAKDQYGDACENCSTVYAATALKNPYSTLSGARPELRTSEHFFFRLSDPKCKDFIREWLSTPGRVQPQVFNKAVEWLDGEGDKALGDWDISRDPPYF
;
A
#
# COMPACT_ATOMS: atom_id res chain seq x y z
N MET A 1 -13.52 5.47 3.53
CA MET A 1 -13.99 6.83 3.28
C MET A 1 -15.08 6.90 2.21
N LEU A 2 -14.84 6.65 0.92
CA LEU A 2 -15.85 6.80 -0.15
C LEU A 2 -17.15 6.01 0.07
N ALA A 3 -17.05 4.77 0.56
CA ALA A 3 -18.24 3.98 0.88
C ALA A 3 -19.04 4.56 2.09
N ALA A 4 -18.34 5.12 3.06
CA ALA A 4 -18.95 5.80 4.20
C ALA A 4 -19.64 7.10 3.76
N GLU A 5 -18.96 7.90 2.93
CA GLU A 5 -19.54 9.11 2.31
C GLU A 5 -20.83 8.78 1.54
N LYS A 6 -20.78 7.77 0.68
CA LYS A 6 -21.94 7.28 -0.08
C LYS A 6 -23.10 6.81 0.83
N ALA A 7 -22.78 6.28 2.01
CA ALA A 7 -23.75 5.84 3.00
C ALA A 7 -24.20 6.95 3.97
N GLY A 8 -23.72 8.20 3.81
CA GLY A 8 -24.00 9.32 4.70
C GLY A 8 -23.50 9.12 6.13
N LYS A 9 -22.42 8.37 6.33
CA LYS A 9 -21.84 8.02 7.63
C LYS A 9 -20.40 8.49 7.76
N THR A 10 -19.93 8.68 9.00
CA THR A 10 -18.48 8.82 9.22
C THR A 10 -17.76 7.49 8.92
N PRO A 11 -16.48 7.51 8.52
CA PRO A 11 -15.71 6.29 8.30
C PRO A 11 -15.74 5.33 9.49
N GLU A 12 -15.60 5.86 10.71
CA GLU A 12 -15.61 5.09 11.95
C GLU A 12 -16.96 4.40 12.17
N ALA A 13 -18.07 5.12 12.05
CA ALA A 13 -19.42 4.57 12.22
C ALA A 13 -19.74 3.52 11.14
N PHE A 14 -19.26 3.73 9.91
CA PHE A 14 -19.44 2.80 8.81
C PHE A 14 -18.68 1.49 9.06
N VAL A 15 -17.42 1.58 9.44
CA VAL A 15 -16.56 0.40 9.72
C VAL A 15 -17.01 -0.35 10.97
N ALA A 16 -17.43 0.37 12.03
CA ALA A 16 -17.98 -0.25 13.24
C ALA A 16 -19.24 -1.06 12.94
N GLY A 17 -20.13 -0.56 12.09
CA GLY A 17 -21.32 -1.30 11.64
C GLY A 17 -20.99 -2.59 10.89
N ILE A 18 -19.96 -2.57 10.04
CA ILE A 18 -19.46 -3.78 9.36
C ILE A 18 -18.83 -4.75 10.36
N ALA A 19 -18.01 -4.25 11.26
CA ALA A 19 -17.29 -5.07 12.25
C ALA A 19 -18.27 -5.82 13.16
N ALA A 20 -19.33 -5.17 13.61
CA ALA A 20 -20.36 -5.77 14.47
C ALA A 20 -21.03 -7.00 13.82
N GLY A 21 -21.13 -7.01 12.49
CA GLY A 21 -21.74 -8.14 11.77
C GLY A 21 -20.80 -9.30 11.44
N ARG A 22 -19.48 -9.13 11.58
CA ARG A 22 -18.50 -10.12 11.08
C ARG A 22 -18.45 -11.40 11.90
N LYS A 23 -18.58 -11.29 13.23
CA LYS A 23 -18.43 -12.44 14.14
C LYS A 23 -19.37 -13.58 13.79
N ARG A 24 -20.64 -13.28 13.45
CA ARG A 24 -21.64 -14.30 13.09
C ARG A 24 -21.22 -15.18 11.90
N TYR A 25 -20.50 -14.61 10.93
CA TYR A 25 -20.01 -15.37 9.79
C TYR A 25 -18.87 -16.29 10.19
N LEU A 26 -17.93 -15.83 11.03
CA LEU A 26 -16.85 -16.64 11.55
C LEU A 26 -17.40 -17.80 12.39
N ASP A 27 -18.35 -17.52 13.27
CA ASP A 27 -19.02 -18.55 14.08
C ASP A 27 -19.74 -19.59 13.19
N GLY A 28 -20.38 -19.14 12.11
CA GLY A 28 -21.04 -20.02 11.13
C GLY A 28 -20.09 -20.94 10.36
N PHE A 29 -18.83 -20.54 10.19
CA PHE A 29 -17.77 -21.36 9.61
C PHE A 29 -16.90 -22.07 10.66
N HIS A 30 -17.28 -22.05 11.93
CA HIS A 30 -16.53 -22.62 13.05
C HIS A 30 -15.10 -22.08 13.17
N ILE A 31 -14.88 -20.81 12.79
CA ILE A 31 -13.58 -20.14 12.91
C ILE A 31 -13.53 -19.44 14.26
N SER A 32 -12.58 -19.82 15.11
CA SER A 32 -12.31 -19.19 16.40
C SER A 32 -10.98 -18.42 16.35
N HIS A 33 -10.89 -17.40 17.20
CA HIS A 33 -9.67 -16.61 17.38
C HIS A 33 -9.42 -16.42 18.88
N ASP A 34 -8.18 -16.57 19.30
CA ASP A 34 -7.78 -16.27 20.68
C ASP A 34 -7.84 -14.76 20.96
N ASN A 35 -7.60 -13.94 19.91
CA ASN A 35 -7.71 -12.50 19.98
C ASN A 35 -8.38 -11.95 18.71
N TRP A 36 -9.51 -11.31 18.85
CA TRP A 36 -10.23 -10.61 17.81
C TRP A 36 -10.09 -9.11 18.04
N HIS A 37 -9.27 -8.45 17.23
CA HIS A 37 -8.93 -7.03 17.42
C HIS A 37 -8.95 -6.24 16.10
N SER A 38 -8.84 -4.92 16.21
CA SER A 38 -8.83 -4.01 15.08
C SER A 38 -7.47 -3.29 14.97
N THR A 39 -7.02 -3.04 13.75
CA THR A 39 -5.87 -2.16 13.51
C THR A 39 -6.18 -0.68 13.83
N HIS A 40 -7.46 -0.30 13.90
CA HIS A 40 -7.89 1.01 14.39
C HIS A 40 -8.05 0.98 15.91
N SER A 41 -6.93 0.94 16.62
CA SER A 41 -6.88 0.89 18.07
C SER A 41 -5.72 1.73 18.63
N ALA A 42 -5.83 2.11 19.89
CA ALA A 42 -4.78 2.87 20.59
C ALA A 42 -3.47 2.07 20.66
N GLU A 43 -3.55 0.78 20.92
CA GLU A 43 -2.40 -0.12 20.99
C GLU A 43 -1.67 -0.21 19.65
N ASN A 44 -2.40 -0.35 18.55
CA ASN A 44 -1.77 -0.40 17.22
C ASN A 44 -1.12 0.95 16.86
N THR A 45 -1.75 2.07 17.24
CA THR A 45 -1.19 3.41 17.05
C THR A 45 0.12 3.55 17.82
N GLU A 46 0.15 3.19 19.10
CA GLU A 46 1.35 3.23 19.94
C GLU A 46 2.48 2.37 19.35
N ARG A 47 2.17 1.13 18.95
CA ARG A 47 3.15 0.20 18.39
C ARG A 47 3.71 0.69 17.05
N SER A 48 2.85 1.18 16.17
CA SER A 48 3.27 1.71 14.87
C SER A 48 4.19 2.93 15.03
N GLN A 49 3.86 3.83 15.95
CA GLN A 49 4.71 5.00 16.26
C GLN A 49 6.03 4.59 16.91
N ASP A 50 6.04 3.58 17.79
CA ASP A 50 7.27 3.08 18.41
C ASP A 50 8.19 2.44 17.36
N ILE A 51 7.65 1.59 16.50
CA ILE A 51 8.42 0.98 15.39
C ILE A 51 9.00 2.07 14.49
N PHE A 52 8.20 3.07 14.09
CA PHE A 52 8.67 4.18 13.27
C PHE A 52 9.83 4.94 13.94
N ARG A 53 9.69 5.27 15.22
CA ARG A 53 10.75 5.97 15.98
C ARG A 53 12.04 5.16 16.03
N ARG A 54 11.97 3.85 16.31
CA ARG A 54 13.13 2.96 16.35
C ARG A 54 13.82 2.84 15.00
N LEU A 55 13.06 2.66 13.93
CA LEU A 55 13.61 2.62 12.57
C LEU A 55 14.29 3.94 12.19
N LYS A 56 13.69 5.08 12.55
CA LYS A 56 14.26 6.40 12.32
C LYS A 56 15.56 6.61 13.12
N GLN A 57 15.61 6.21 14.39
CA GLN A 57 16.81 6.24 15.22
C GLN A 57 17.93 5.33 14.68
N ALA A 58 17.57 4.21 14.10
CA ALA A 58 18.51 3.30 13.45
C ALA A 58 19.02 3.80 12.08
N GLY A 59 18.56 4.97 11.58
CA GLY A 59 18.92 5.52 10.28
C GLY A 59 18.28 4.81 9.09
N LEU A 60 17.25 3.97 9.36
CA LEU A 60 16.57 3.17 8.36
C LEU A 60 15.33 3.87 7.75
N VAL A 61 15.07 5.12 8.13
CA VAL A 61 13.99 5.92 7.55
C VAL A 61 14.57 7.21 6.97
N TYR A 62 14.15 7.55 5.76
CA TYR A 62 14.50 8.80 5.09
C TYR A 62 13.28 9.39 4.37
N THR A 63 13.36 10.64 3.92
CA THR A 63 12.32 11.26 3.12
C THR A 63 12.74 11.38 1.66
N ARG A 64 11.76 11.33 0.77
CA ARG A 64 11.93 11.54 -0.67
C ARG A 64 10.67 12.18 -1.24
N PRO A 65 10.79 13.15 -2.16
CA PRO A 65 9.65 13.67 -2.91
C PRO A 65 9.06 12.58 -3.81
N VAL A 66 7.73 12.50 -3.83
CA VAL A 66 6.96 11.58 -4.70
C VAL A 66 5.96 12.41 -5.49
N GLU A 67 6.00 12.29 -6.82
CA GLU A 67 4.97 12.82 -7.70
C GLU A 67 3.76 11.92 -7.74
N GLN A 68 2.59 12.51 -7.55
CA GLN A 68 1.31 11.80 -7.55
C GLN A 68 0.25 12.63 -8.27
N PHE A 69 -0.78 11.96 -8.77
CA PHE A 69 -1.96 12.63 -9.26
C PHE A 69 -2.83 13.16 -8.11
N TYR A 70 -3.27 14.40 -8.28
CA TYR A 70 -4.17 15.10 -7.36
C TYR A 70 -5.46 15.46 -8.08
N ASP A 71 -6.61 15.15 -7.48
CA ASP A 71 -7.91 15.54 -7.97
C ASP A 71 -8.26 16.95 -7.47
N PRO A 72 -8.29 17.98 -8.32
CA PRO A 72 -8.57 19.35 -7.87
C PRO A 72 -10.03 19.56 -7.44
N VAL A 73 -10.96 18.70 -7.91
CA VAL A 73 -12.38 18.78 -7.57
C VAL A 73 -12.67 18.14 -6.21
N LYS A 74 -12.04 16.96 -5.95
CA LYS A 74 -12.17 16.25 -4.68
C LYS A 74 -11.20 16.78 -3.61
N GLY A 75 -10.18 17.54 -4.00
CA GLY A 75 -9.19 18.10 -3.08
C GLY A 75 -8.29 17.03 -2.44
N MET A 76 -7.93 15.97 -3.18
CA MET A 76 -7.19 14.84 -2.63
C MET A 76 -6.23 14.21 -3.63
N TYR A 77 -5.15 13.59 -3.12
CA TYR A 77 -4.30 12.72 -3.91
C TYR A 77 -5.04 11.44 -4.33
N LEU A 78 -4.73 10.93 -5.50
CA LEU A 78 -5.40 9.76 -6.08
C LEU A 78 -4.53 8.52 -5.94
N ALA A 79 -5.06 7.48 -5.31
CA ALA A 79 -4.49 6.15 -5.40
C ALA A 79 -4.68 5.57 -6.81
N ASP A 80 -3.85 4.62 -7.21
CA ASP A 80 -3.81 4.00 -8.54
C ASP A 80 -5.19 3.56 -9.05
N ARG A 81 -6.02 3.00 -8.17
CA ARG A 81 -7.40 2.58 -8.47
C ARG A 81 -8.39 3.71 -8.71
N TYR A 82 -8.00 4.95 -8.44
CA TYR A 82 -8.85 6.14 -8.65
C TYR A 82 -8.40 6.98 -9.84
N VAL A 83 -7.42 6.51 -10.58
CA VAL A 83 -6.95 7.09 -11.84
C VAL A 83 -7.16 6.09 -12.94
N LYS A 84 -7.69 6.55 -14.06
CA LYS A 84 -7.74 5.81 -15.32
C LYS A 84 -7.20 6.66 -16.45
N GLY A 85 -6.73 5.99 -17.51
CA GLY A 85 -6.22 6.64 -18.70
C GLY A 85 -5.87 5.63 -19.78
N GLU A 86 -5.06 6.05 -20.73
CA GLU A 86 -4.58 5.19 -21.80
C GLU A 86 -3.24 4.54 -21.39
N CYS A 87 -3.11 3.24 -21.63
CA CYS A 87 -1.88 2.51 -21.36
C CYS A 87 -0.68 3.14 -22.10
N PRO A 88 0.44 3.41 -21.43
CA PRO A 88 1.63 3.99 -22.06
C PRO A 88 2.25 3.07 -23.12
N SER A 89 2.08 1.75 -22.99
CA SER A 89 2.67 0.72 -23.86
C SER A 89 1.79 0.38 -25.05
N CYS A 90 0.53 -0.02 -24.86
CA CYS A 90 -0.32 -0.49 -25.93
C CYS A 90 -1.44 0.47 -26.36
N GLY A 91 -1.63 1.60 -25.66
CA GLY A 91 -2.66 2.59 -25.97
C GLY A 91 -4.08 2.17 -25.61
N ALA A 92 -4.30 1.03 -24.94
CA ALA A 92 -5.62 0.61 -24.48
C ALA A 92 -6.21 1.66 -23.54
N LYS A 93 -7.47 2.03 -23.77
CA LYS A 93 -8.18 3.05 -22.99
C LYS A 93 -8.68 2.50 -21.64
N ASP A 94 -9.03 3.39 -20.72
CA ASP A 94 -9.68 3.11 -19.45
C ASP A 94 -8.90 2.14 -18.53
N GLN A 95 -7.57 2.14 -18.66
CA GLN A 95 -6.69 1.32 -17.83
C GLN A 95 -6.42 2.00 -16.48
N TYR A 96 -6.34 1.19 -15.40
CA TYR A 96 -6.01 1.68 -14.06
C TYR A 96 -4.55 2.10 -13.92
N GLY A 97 -4.23 2.83 -12.84
CA GLY A 97 -2.93 3.45 -12.61
C GLY A 97 -1.80 2.52 -12.15
N ASP A 98 -2.00 1.21 -12.13
CA ASP A 98 -1.03 0.21 -11.68
C ASP A 98 -0.61 -0.78 -12.78
N ALA A 99 -1.57 -1.26 -13.57
CA ALA A 99 -1.30 -2.24 -14.62
C ALA A 99 -2.34 -2.17 -15.73
N CYS A 100 -1.93 -2.57 -16.94
CA CYS A 100 -2.82 -2.68 -18.08
C CYS A 100 -3.51 -4.03 -18.13
N GLU A 101 -4.83 -4.04 -18.10
CA GLU A 101 -5.63 -5.27 -18.22
C GLU A 101 -5.54 -5.91 -19.61
N ASN A 102 -5.12 -5.13 -20.66
CA ASN A 102 -5.00 -5.63 -22.02
C ASN A 102 -3.63 -6.27 -22.33
N CYS A 103 -2.52 -5.64 -21.88
CA CYS A 103 -1.16 -6.12 -22.21
C CYS A 103 -0.33 -6.51 -20.98
N SER A 104 -0.91 -6.48 -19.78
CA SER A 104 -0.28 -6.84 -18.50
C SER A 104 0.97 -6.04 -18.12
N THR A 105 1.25 -4.94 -18.82
CA THR A 105 2.38 -4.06 -18.46
C THR A 105 2.05 -3.34 -17.16
N VAL A 106 2.98 -3.41 -16.20
CA VAL A 106 2.96 -2.64 -14.95
C VAL A 106 3.63 -1.29 -15.18
N TYR A 107 3.05 -0.22 -14.64
CA TYR A 107 3.56 1.16 -14.78
C TYR A 107 3.16 2.01 -13.59
N ALA A 108 3.86 3.14 -13.40
CA ALA A 108 3.42 4.14 -12.43
C ALA A 108 2.17 4.86 -12.94
N ALA A 109 1.24 5.21 -12.06
CA ALA A 109 0.00 5.93 -12.42
C ALA A 109 0.29 7.19 -13.27
N THR A 110 1.38 7.89 -12.95
CA THR A 110 1.82 9.10 -13.65
C THR A 110 2.24 8.88 -15.11
N ALA A 111 2.47 7.63 -15.53
CA ALA A 111 2.79 7.28 -16.92
C ALA A 111 1.56 7.14 -17.83
N LEU A 112 0.34 7.09 -17.25
CA LEU A 112 -0.89 7.03 -18.03
C LEU A 112 -1.01 8.25 -18.96
N LYS A 113 -1.44 8.02 -20.20
CA LYS A 113 -1.79 9.07 -21.13
C LYS A 113 -3.27 9.46 -20.94
N ASN A 114 -3.57 10.76 -21.11
CA ASN A 114 -4.92 11.30 -20.94
C ASN A 114 -5.60 10.83 -19.64
N PRO A 115 -4.93 10.99 -18.46
CA PRO A 115 -5.47 10.49 -17.20
C PRO A 115 -6.71 11.27 -16.77
N TYR A 116 -7.63 10.59 -16.09
CA TYR A 116 -8.79 11.18 -15.44
C TYR A 116 -9.07 10.53 -14.08
N SER A 117 -9.64 11.30 -13.16
CA SER A 117 -10.10 10.80 -11.86
C SER A 117 -11.39 10.00 -12.01
N THR A 118 -11.42 8.77 -11.48
CA THR A 118 -12.65 7.97 -11.45
C THR A 118 -13.68 8.49 -10.41
N LEU A 119 -13.27 9.44 -9.56
CA LEU A 119 -14.10 10.00 -8.51
C LEU A 119 -14.88 11.24 -8.96
N SER A 120 -14.27 12.07 -9.79
CA SER A 120 -14.86 13.33 -10.25
C SER A 120 -14.97 13.45 -11.76
N GLY A 121 -14.27 12.60 -12.53
CA GLY A 121 -14.12 12.73 -13.97
C GLY A 121 -13.13 13.84 -14.39
N ALA A 122 -12.59 14.60 -13.45
CA ALA A 122 -11.66 15.69 -13.75
C ALA A 122 -10.29 15.16 -14.22
N ARG A 123 -9.59 15.97 -15.01
CA ARG A 123 -8.19 15.74 -15.31
C ARG A 123 -7.36 16.01 -14.05
N PRO A 124 -6.59 15.02 -13.55
CA PRO A 124 -5.78 15.23 -12.36
C PRO A 124 -4.56 16.10 -12.66
N GLU A 125 -4.07 16.76 -11.61
CA GLU A 125 -2.84 17.53 -11.61
C GLU A 125 -1.70 16.68 -11.02
N LEU A 126 -0.47 16.85 -11.53
CA LEU A 126 0.71 16.31 -10.88
C LEU A 126 1.10 17.23 -9.72
N ARG A 127 1.23 16.65 -8.54
CA ARG A 127 1.74 17.34 -7.34
C ARG A 127 2.76 16.48 -6.64
N THR A 128 3.71 17.13 -5.98
CA THR A 128 4.77 16.47 -5.22
C THR A 128 4.50 16.61 -3.73
N SER A 129 4.67 15.53 -3.00
CA SER A 129 4.67 15.51 -1.54
C SER A 129 5.88 14.75 -0.99
N GLU A 130 6.28 15.06 0.26
CA GLU A 130 7.38 14.40 0.95
C GLU A 130 6.88 13.10 1.59
N HIS A 131 7.44 11.95 1.16
CA HIS A 131 7.12 10.65 1.72
C HIS A 131 8.26 10.08 2.55
N PHE A 132 7.92 9.31 3.57
CA PHE A 132 8.88 8.51 4.34
C PHE A 132 9.10 7.16 3.70
N PHE A 133 10.36 6.79 3.55
CA PHE A 133 10.78 5.49 3.01
C PHE A 133 11.54 4.69 4.05
N PHE A 134 11.23 3.41 4.17
CA PHE A 134 12.01 2.45 4.91
C PHE A 134 13.09 1.86 4.01
N ARG A 135 14.36 1.93 4.47
CA ARG A 135 15.55 1.40 3.75
C ARG A 135 15.60 -0.12 3.80
N LEU A 136 14.62 -0.78 3.19
CA LEU A 136 14.58 -2.23 3.14
C LEU A 136 15.73 -2.82 2.33
N SER A 137 16.28 -2.06 1.36
CA SER A 137 17.45 -2.41 0.57
C SER A 137 18.78 -2.32 1.33
N ASP A 138 18.80 -1.74 2.55
CA ASP A 138 20.00 -1.63 3.37
C ASP A 138 20.60 -3.03 3.64
N PRO A 139 21.91 -3.21 3.49
CA PRO A 139 22.56 -4.51 3.76
C PRO A 139 22.21 -5.10 5.13
N LYS A 140 22.10 -4.30 6.18
CA LYS A 140 21.71 -4.77 7.51
C LYS A 140 20.31 -5.40 7.51
N CYS A 141 19.35 -4.82 6.75
CA CYS A 141 18.00 -5.37 6.63
C CYS A 141 18.03 -6.68 5.83
N LYS A 142 18.76 -6.71 4.71
CA LYS A 142 18.90 -7.90 3.87
C LYS A 142 19.56 -9.04 4.63
N ASP A 143 20.64 -8.78 5.35
CA ASP A 143 21.38 -9.78 6.14
C ASP A 143 20.50 -10.33 7.25
N PHE A 144 19.80 -9.46 8.00
CA PHE A 144 18.85 -9.87 9.03
C PHE A 144 17.73 -10.76 8.46
N ILE A 145 17.11 -10.36 7.35
CA ILE A 145 16.03 -11.13 6.72
C ILE A 145 16.55 -12.49 6.26
N ARG A 146 17.73 -12.53 5.65
CA ARG A 146 18.37 -13.77 5.20
C ARG A 146 18.64 -14.71 6.37
N GLU A 147 19.26 -14.22 7.43
CA GLU A 147 19.55 -15.00 8.65
C GLU A 147 18.24 -15.53 9.26
N TRP A 148 17.24 -14.65 9.40
CA TRP A 148 15.94 -15.02 9.98
C TRP A 148 15.25 -16.11 9.16
N LEU A 149 15.20 -15.99 7.84
CA LEU A 149 14.58 -16.97 6.94
C LEU A 149 15.33 -18.31 6.88
N SER A 150 16.65 -18.29 7.09
CA SER A 150 17.51 -19.49 7.05
C SER A 150 17.32 -20.42 8.25
N THR A 151 16.59 -19.99 9.27
CA THR A 151 16.30 -20.83 10.45
C THR A 151 15.43 -22.02 10.03
N PRO A 152 15.86 -23.27 10.27
CA PRO A 152 15.09 -24.46 9.88
C PRO A 152 13.65 -24.45 10.41
N GLY A 153 12.69 -24.80 9.56
CA GLY A 153 11.27 -24.89 9.92
C GLY A 153 10.54 -23.57 10.06
N ARG A 154 11.19 -22.43 9.86
CA ARG A 154 10.56 -21.12 9.99
C ARG A 154 9.62 -20.79 8.82
N VAL A 155 10.03 -21.12 7.61
CA VAL A 155 9.23 -20.95 6.39
C VAL A 155 9.32 -22.20 5.51
N GLN A 156 8.36 -22.35 4.62
CA GLN A 156 8.38 -23.41 3.61
C GLN A 156 9.53 -23.19 2.61
N PRO A 157 10.14 -24.25 2.05
CA PRO A 157 11.25 -24.11 1.09
C PRO A 157 10.95 -23.20 -0.10
N GLN A 158 9.71 -23.27 -0.63
CA GLN A 158 9.29 -22.43 -1.75
C GLN A 158 9.24 -20.93 -1.39
N VAL A 159 8.80 -20.61 -0.18
CA VAL A 159 8.79 -19.25 0.35
C VAL A 159 10.21 -18.74 0.55
N PHE A 160 11.08 -19.58 1.12
CA PHE A 160 12.49 -19.26 1.29
C PHE A 160 13.18 -18.96 -0.07
N ASN A 161 13.01 -19.85 -1.05
CA ASN A 161 13.59 -19.67 -2.38
C ASN A 161 13.13 -18.37 -3.04
N LYS A 162 11.84 -18.03 -2.92
CA LYS A 162 11.32 -16.77 -3.46
C LYS A 162 11.85 -15.53 -2.74
N ALA A 163 12.00 -15.59 -1.44
CA ALA A 163 12.61 -14.50 -0.67
C ALA A 163 14.08 -14.29 -1.03
N VAL A 164 14.84 -15.38 -1.19
CA VAL A 164 16.26 -15.32 -1.64
C VAL A 164 16.38 -14.69 -3.03
N GLU A 165 15.46 -15.02 -3.95
CA GLU A 165 15.42 -14.41 -5.29
C GLU A 165 15.31 -12.87 -5.21
N TRP A 166 14.50 -12.33 -4.28
CA TRP A 166 14.38 -10.88 -4.06
C TRP A 166 15.61 -10.29 -3.36
N LEU A 167 16.17 -11.00 -2.39
CA LEU A 167 17.37 -10.55 -1.65
C LEU A 167 18.60 -10.47 -2.54
N ASP A 168 18.76 -11.41 -3.48
CA ASP A 168 19.87 -11.51 -4.43
C ASP A 168 19.57 -10.83 -5.78
N GLY A 169 18.36 -10.34 -5.97
CA GLY A 169 17.95 -9.68 -7.21
C GLY A 169 18.73 -8.40 -7.50
N GLU A 170 18.91 -8.11 -8.79
CA GLU A 170 19.52 -6.89 -9.28
C GLU A 170 18.53 -6.07 -10.11
N GLY A 171 18.74 -4.75 -10.20
CA GLY A 171 17.87 -3.84 -10.94
C GLY A 171 16.42 -3.90 -10.44
N ASP A 172 15.48 -4.05 -11.37
CA ASP A 172 14.03 -4.06 -11.07
C ASP A 172 13.57 -5.29 -10.27
N LYS A 173 14.43 -6.31 -10.14
CA LYS A 173 14.14 -7.50 -9.34
C LYS A 173 14.69 -7.42 -7.93
N ALA A 174 15.49 -6.42 -7.63
CA ALA A 174 16.07 -6.22 -6.30
C ALA A 174 15.01 -5.83 -5.27
N LEU A 175 15.25 -6.21 -4.01
CA LEU A 175 14.45 -5.72 -2.89
C LEU A 175 14.68 -4.22 -2.73
N GLY A 176 13.68 -3.43 -3.08
CA GLY A 176 13.71 -1.96 -3.02
C GLY A 176 13.22 -1.40 -1.68
N ASP A 177 13.44 -0.11 -1.48
CA ASP A 177 12.93 0.60 -0.31
C ASP A 177 11.41 0.78 -0.38
N TRP A 178 10.75 0.74 0.77
CA TRP A 178 9.29 0.86 0.87
C TRP A 178 8.84 2.26 1.25
N ASP A 179 7.90 2.80 0.50
CA ASP A 179 7.11 3.95 0.90
C ASP A 179 6.16 3.55 2.04
N ILE A 180 6.41 4.10 3.23
CA ILE A 180 5.67 3.80 4.47
C ILE A 180 4.74 4.93 4.90
N SER A 181 4.59 5.95 4.09
CA SER A 181 3.65 7.06 4.31
C SER A 181 2.62 7.18 3.20
N ARG A 182 1.57 7.95 3.48
CA ARG A 182 0.53 8.28 2.49
C ARG A 182 -0.01 9.66 2.79
N ASP A 183 -0.42 10.37 1.74
CA ASP A 183 -1.08 11.65 1.89
C ASP A 183 -2.53 11.50 2.37
N PRO A 184 -3.04 12.45 3.18
CA PRO A 184 -4.47 12.49 3.48
C PRO A 184 -5.30 12.47 2.21
N PRO A 185 -6.51 11.89 2.25
CA PRO A 185 -7.28 11.45 3.40
C PRO A 185 -7.22 9.93 3.67
N TYR A 186 -6.23 9.23 3.16
CA TYR A 186 -6.20 7.76 3.24
C TYR A 186 -5.85 7.21 4.63
N PHE A 187 -5.30 8.08 5.52
CA PHE A 187 -4.88 7.71 6.88
C PHE A 187 -5.18 8.83 7.85
#